data_19ecc2f4b5d442e1ea0b0e9d2d5b3eea
#
_entry.id   19ecc2f4b5d442e1ea0b0e9d2d5b3eea
#
_cell.length_a   1.000
_cell.length_b   1.000
_cell.length_c   1.000
_cell.angle_alpha   90.00
_cell.angle_beta   90.00
_cell.angle_gamma   90.00
#
_symmetry.space_group_name_H-M   'P 1'
#
loop_
_entity.id
_entity.type
_entity.pdbx_description
1 polymer ?
#
loop_
_entity_poly.entity_id
_entity_poly.type
_entity_poly.pdbx_seq_one_letter_code
_entity_poly.pdbx_strand_id
1 'polypeptide(L)'
;MKMPRSLQRRLALSLGALLTVLWLGAAWGTAVLARQAIEEVFDAALQETAQRILPLAVADVLGRDEADPTQRLAQSREHDEILSYAVHDAQGRLLLLSHDADPATFPPWRGVGFSQSATHRFYSEEALQGSVRLTVAEPLAHRAGVGREIQMGLGLPLLIFLPVALGAIVLGVRASLAPMRRFRERLAARGARDLSLVPADDLPTEIAPVAETLNDLLGRLAAAFEAERSFAANAAHELRTPLAGAIAQAQRLQSETSDPAAKARAGDIEATLKRLTRLSERLMQLARAEGGRLRLDHASDLRPVARILTDELS
;
A
#
# COMPACT_ATOMS: atom_id res chain seq x y z
N MET A 1 -5.24 -7.96 17.93
CA MET A 1 -5.82 -7.00 16.97
C MET A 1 -6.59 -7.76 15.89
N LYS A 2 -7.92 -7.56 15.76
CA LYS A 2 -8.71 -8.18 14.68
C LYS A 2 -8.30 -7.54 13.35
N MET A 3 -7.73 -8.33 12.44
CA MET A 3 -7.37 -7.84 11.11
C MET A 3 -8.62 -7.32 10.37
N PRO A 4 -8.54 -6.17 9.70
CA PRO A 4 -9.66 -5.64 8.94
C PRO A 4 -10.10 -6.63 7.86
N ARG A 5 -11.41 -6.83 7.69
CA ARG A 5 -11.99 -7.76 6.68
C ARG A 5 -11.70 -7.34 5.23
N SER A 6 -11.27 -6.10 4.99
CA SER A 6 -10.97 -5.58 3.66
C SER A 6 -9.56 -5.98 3.22
N LEU A 7 -9.44 -6.68 2.09
CA LEU A 7 -8.16 -7.06 1.46
C LEU A 7 -7.27 -5.83 1.23
N GLN A 8 -7.86 -4.73 0.77
CA GLN A 8 -7.18 -3.46 0.55
C GLN A 8 -6.50 -2.93 1.82
N ARG A 9 -7.21 -2.94 2.96
CA ARG A 9 -6.64 -2.50 4.25
C ARG A 9 -5.56 -3.46 4.74
N ARG A 10 -5.73 -4.75 4.54
CA ARG A 10 -4.70 -5.75 4.92
C ARG A 10 -3.42 -5.54 4.14
N LEU A 11 -3.49 -5.38 2.81
CA LEU A 11 -2.34 -5.12 1.97
C LEU A 11 -1.66 -3.80 2.33
N ALA A 12 -2.41 -2.71 2.47
CA ALA A 12 -1.85 -1.41 2.84
C ALA A 12 -1.17 -1.46 4.22
N LEU A 13 -1.77 -2.14 5.21
CA LEU A 13 -1.19 -2.29 6.55
C LEU A 13 0.04 -3.19 6.56
N SER A 14 0.03 -4.32 5.85
CA SER A 14 1.18 -5.23 5.82
C SER A 14 2.38 -4.61 5.09
N LEU A 15 2.16 -3.96 3.93
CA LEU A 15 3.20 -3.26 3.21
C LEU A 15 3.71 -2.04 3.98
N GLY A 16 2.79 -1.27 4.60
CA GLY A 16 3.16 -0.14 5.44
C GLY A 16 3.96 -0.55 6.68
N ALA A 17 3.55 -1.62 7.37
CA ALA A 17 4.29 -2.16 8.52
C ALA A 17 5.68 -2.66 8.11
N LEU A 18 5.78 -3.41 7.01
CA LEU A 18 7.06 -3.90 6.49
C LEU A 18 8.00 -2.72 6.15
N LEU A 19 7.48 -1.72 5.42
CA LEU A 19 8.24 -0.52 5.08
C LEU A 19 8.71 0.22 6.33
N THR A 20 7.83 0.38 7.33
CA THR A 20 8.17 1.07 8.59
C THR A 20 9.28 0.34 9.34
N VAL A 21 9.23 -1.00 9.43
CA VAL A 21 10.27 -1.81 10.10
C VAL A 21 11.60 -1.69 9.36
N LEU A 22 11.61 -1.83 8.04
CA LEU A 22 12.82 -1.68 7.22
C LEU A 22 13.38 -0.26 7.34
N TRP A 23 12.52 0.75 7.32
CA TRP A 23 12.93 2.14 7.45
C TRP A 23 13.55 2.44 8.81
N LEU A 24 12.93 1.95 9.92
CA LEU A 24 13.48 2.11 11.27
C LEU A 24 14.84 1.40 11.40
N GLY A 25 14.98 0.23 10.82
CA GLY A 25 16.26 -0.51 10.78
C GLY A 25 17.34 0.25 10.02
N ALA A 26 17.01 0.81 8.85
CA ALA A 26 17.92 1.61 8.06
C ALA A 26 18.31 2.91 8.78
N ALA A 27 17.35 3.63 9.36
CA ALA A 27 17.60 4.85 10.12
C ALA A 27 18.49 4.60 11.33
N TRP A 28 18.23 3.53 12.07
CA TRP A 28 19.08 3.13 13.21
C TRP A 28 20.49 2.76 12.75
N GLY A 29 20.63 1.94 11.70
CA GLY A 29 21.94 1.56 11.15
C GLY A 29 22.73 2.77 10.68
N THR A 30 22.10 3.68 9.94
CA THR A 30 22.74 4.94 9.50
C THR A 30 23.19 5.80 10.67
N ALA A 31 22.38 5.92 11.73
CA ALA A 31 22.74 6.71 12.92
C ALA A 31 23.94 6.11 13.66
N VAL A 32 24.02 4.79 13.76
CA VAL A 32 25.17 4.08 14.38
C VAL A 32 26.44 4.29 13.54
N LEU A 33 26.36 4.05 12.24
CA LEU A 33 27.51 4.22 11.34
C LEU A 33 28.00 5.67 11.30
N ALA A 34 27.09 6.64 11.27
CA ALA A 34 27.44 8.07 11.31
C ALA A 34 28.17 8.44 12.61
N ARG A 35 27.74 7.94 13.75
CA ARG A 35 28.44 8.18 15.03
C ARG A 35 29.85 7.60 15.01
N GLN A 36 30.04 6.37 14.58
CA GLN A 36 31.35 5.74 14.51
C GLN A 36 32.29 6.51 13.57
N ALA A 37 31.79 6.91 12.38
CA ALA A 37 32.59 7.68 11.43
C ALA A 37 32.98 9.05 12.00
N ILE A 38 32.10 9.72 12.72
CA ILE A 38 32.40 11.01 13.37
C ILE A 38 33.50 10.82 14.41
N GLU A 39 33.37 9.83 15.31
CA GLU A 39 34.39 9.55 16.33
C GLU A 39 35.75 9.25 15.71
N GLU A 40 35.82 8.46 14.66
CA GLU A 40 37.06 8.10 13.95
C GLU A 40 37.72 9.33 13.30
N VAL A 41 36.93 10.17 12.60
CA VAL A 41 37.43 11.39 11.94
C VAL A 41 37.99 12.39 12.96
N PHE A 42 37.28 12.61 14.06
CA PHE A 42 37.73 13.53 15.12
C PHE A 42 38.94 13.00 15.86
N ASP A 43 39.01 11.70 16.17
CA ASP A 43 40.18 11.10 16.79
C ASP A 43 41.41 11.16 15.87
N ALA A 44 41.23 10.90 14.56
CA ALA A 44 42.29 11.06 13.57
C ALA A 44 42.78 12.52 13.48
N ALA A 45 41.89 13.48 13.51
CA ALA A 45 42.23 14.91 13.49
C ALA A 45 43.02 15.35 14.74
N LEU A 46 42.63 14.85 15.92
CA LEU A 46 43.38 15.08 17.15
C LEU A 46 44.82 14.52 17.08
N GLN A 47 44.97 13.30 16.60
CA GLN A 47 46.26 12.65 16.41
C GLN A 47 47.13 13.40 15.41
N GLU A 48 46.57 13.73 14.24
CA GLU A 48 47.30 14.46 13.22
C GLU A 48 47.75 15.84 13.71
N THR A 49 46.89 16.54 14.45
CA THR A 49 47.22 17.84 15.05
C THR A 49 48.37 17.71 16.07
N ALA A 50 48.34 16.70 16.91
CA ALA A 50 49.42 16.42 17.85
C ALA A 50 50.75 16.17 17.12
N GLN A 51 50.73 15.34 16.07
CA GLN A 51 51.93 15.04 15.30
C GLN A 51 52.51 16.23 14.54
N ARG A 52 51.64 17.19 14.16
CA ARG A 52 52.08 18.46 13.53
C ARG A 52 52.66 19.46 14.51
N ILE A 53 52.05 19.57 15.72
CA ILE A 53 52.45 20.51 16.74
C ILE A 53 53.72 20.05 17.46
N LEU A 54 53.90 18.74 17.73
CA LEU A 54 54.99 18.20 18.50
C LEU A 54 56.38 18.61 18.01
N PRO A 55 56.74 18.54 16.70
CA PRO A 55 58.00 19.00 16.20
C PRO A 55 58.25 20.53 16.41
N LEU A 56 57.19 21.29 16.27
CA LEU A 56 57.26 22.75 16.50
C LEU A 56 57.49 23.06 17.96
N ALA A 57 56.78 22.37 18.85
CA ALA A 57 56.93 22.49 20.31
C ALA A 57 58.36 22.09 20.75
N VAL A 58 58.89 21.00 20.19
CA VAL A 58 60.27 20.55 20.43
C VAL A 58 61.30 21.64 19.99
N ALA A 59 61.14 22.17 18.79
CA ALA A 59 62.04 23.22 18.27
C ALA A 59 62.01 24.50 19.14
N ASP A 60 60.82 24.88 19.62
CA ASP A 60 60.65 26.06 20.50
C ASP A 60 61.26 25.82 21.89
N VAL A 61 61.05 24.60 22.46
CA VAL A 61 61.64 24.24 23.77
C VAL A 61 63.19 24.15 23.71
N LEU A 62 63.75 23.63 22.63
CA LEU A 62 65.21 23.54 22.43
C LEU A 62 65.88 24.89 22.13
N GLY A 63 65.15 25.84 21.56
CA GLY A 63 65.62 27.20 21.24
C GLY A 63 65.55 28.18 22.41
N ARG A 64 65.02 27.79 23.59
CA ARG A 64 64.88 28.70 24.77
C ARG A 64 66.12 28.72 25.63
N ASP A 65 66.56 29.92 26.06
CA ASP A 65 67.47 30.10 27.20
C ASP A 65 66.71 29.77 28.50
N GLU A 66 67.38 29.13 29.48
CA GLU A 66 66.84 28.56 30.73
C GLU A 66 66.03 29.53 31.66
N ALA A 67 65.90 30.82 31.28
CA ALA A 67 65.41 31.88 32.16
C ALA A 67 63.98 32.32 31.97
N ASP A 68 63.21 31.77 30.97
CA ASP A 68 61.86 32.30 30.68
C ASP A 68 60.75 31.32 31.10
N PRO A 69 59.86 31.69 32.07
CA PRO A 69 58.76 30.85 32.50
C PRO A 69 57.64 30.86 31.48
N THR A 70 56.97 29.79 31.33
CA THR A 70 55.76 29.43 30.59
C THR A 70 55.27 30.54 29.62
N GLN A 71 55.45 30.37 28.32
CA GLN A 71 54.95 31.28 27.29
C GLN A 71 53.55 30.88 26.82
N ARG A 72 52.60 31.83 26.86
CA ARG A 72 51.37 31.76 26.06
C ARG A 72 51.66 32.26 24.69
N LEU A 73 51.33 31.46 23.68
CA LEU A 73 51.39 31.92 22.29
C LEU A 73 50.40 33.05 22.07
N ALA A 74 50.89 34.19 21.51
CA ALA A 74 50.02 35.31 21.17
C ALA A 74 49.05 34.90 20.06
N GLN A 75 47.79 35.35 20.18
CA GLN A 75 46.77 35.14 19.16
C GLN A 75 47.17 35.86 17.87
N SER A 76 47.34 35.13 16.80
CA SER A 76 47.70 35.68 15.49
C SER A 76 46.47 36.24 14.69
N ARG A 77 45.26 35.76 15.01
CA ARG A 77 43.96 36.23 14.51
C ARG A 77 42.86 35.74 15.46
N GLU A 78 41.73 36.51 15.55
CA GLU A 78 40.51 36.04 16.20
C GLU A 78 39.91 34.84 15.44
N HIS A 79 40.28 33.64 15.84
CA HIS A 79 39.62 32.40 15.41
C HIS A 79 39.28 31.65 16.68
N ASP A 80 38.08 31.12 16.76
CA ASP A 80 37.69 30.13 17.77
C ASP A 80 38.60 28.90 17.60
N GLU A 81 39.64 28.78 18.43
CA GLU A 81 40.50 27.61 18.47
C GLU A 81 39.71 26.48 19.08
N ILE A 82 39.21 25.57 18.20
CA ILE A 82 38.45 24.40 18.62
C ILE A 82 39.34 23.41 19.39
N LEU A 83 40.61 23.34 19.01
CA LEU A 83 41.59 22.47 19.60
C LEU A 83 42.53 23.25 20.53
N SER A 84 42.66 22.84 21.76
CA SER A 84 43.64 23.40 22.69
C SER A 84 44.77 22.39 22.97
N TYR A 85 45.94 22.87 23.28
CA TYR A 85 47.08 22.02 23.60
C TYR A 85 47.93 22.56 24.74
N ALA A 86 48.57 21.60 25.45
CA ALA A 86 49.53 21.89 26.48
C ALA A 86 50.77 21.05 26.29
N VAL A 87 51.95 21.67 26.48
CA VAL A 87 53.23 20.99 26.44
C VAL A 87 53.82 21.02 27.87
N HIS A 88 54.25 19.85 28.35
CA HIS A 88 54.85 19.68 29.67
C HIS A 88 56.25 19.07 29.54
N ASP A 89 57.08 19.31 30.54
CA ASP A 89 58.37 18.62 30.71
C ASP A 89 58.18 17.22 31.33
N ALA A 90 59.31 16.48 31.50
CA ALA A 90 59.31 15.18 32.18
C ALA A 90 58.83 15.26 33.65
N GLN A 91 58.97 16.39 34.30
CA GLN A 91 58.55 16.64 35.68
C GLN A 91 57.11 17.15 35.81
N GLY A 92 56.38 17.33 34.67
CA GLY A 92 55.03 17.83 34.63
C GLY A 92 54.93 19.36 34.74
N ARG A 93 56.00 20.11 34.58
CA ARG A 93 55.94 21.57 34.51
C ARG A 93 55.44 21.99 33.15
N LEU A 94 54.51 22.95 33.11
CA LEU A 94 53.95 23.50 31.88
C LEU A 94 54.99 24.34 31.18
N LEU A 95 55.30 23.99 29.93
CA LEU A 95 56.26 24.71 29.06
C LEU A 95 55.55 25.63 28.08
N LEU A 96 54.45 25.13 27.47
CA LEU A 96 53.72 25.86 26.47
C LEU A 96 52.24 25.59 26.62
N LEU A 97 51.40 26.58 26.35
CA LEU A 97 49.95 26.48 26.40
C LEU A 97 49.34 27.22 25.24
N SER A 98 48.33 26.66 24.57
CA SER A 98 47.52 27.36 23.57
C SER A 98 46.77 28.56 24.18
N HIS A 99 46.41 29.54 23.33
CA HIS A 99 45.98 30.86 23.78
C HIS A 99 44.80 30.84 24.76
N ASP A 100 43.72 30.12 24.42
CA ASP A 100 42.47 30.09 25.19
C ASP A 100 42.35 28.88 26.09
N ALA A 101 43.43 28.12 26.26
CA ALA A 101 43.42 26.95 27.13
C ALA A 101 43.48 27.25 28.61
N ASP A 102 42.68 26.55 29.41
CA ASP A 102 42.81 26.49 30.86
C ASP A 102 43.72 25.33 31.22
N PRO A 103 44.86 25.55 31.92
CA PRO A 103 45.74 24.48 32.38
C PRO A 103 45.01 23.40 33.20
N ALA A 104 43.92 23.76 33.92
CA ALA A 104 43.14 22.83 34.71
C ALA A 104 42.35 21.84 33.88
N THR A 105 42.17 22.09 32.59
CA THR A 105 41.46 21.18 31.65
C THR A 105 42.29 19.92 31.38
N PHE A 106 43.64 20.03 31.41
CA PHE A 106 44.50 18.93 30.99
C PHE A 106 44.72 17.93 32.14
N PRO A 107 44.47 16.62 31.90
CA PRO A 107 44.68 15.60 32.88
C PRO A 107 46.19 15.38 33.13
N PRO A 108 46.57 14.83 34.29
CA PRO A 108 47.94 14.39 34.52
C PRO A 108 48.35 13.35 33.46
N TRP A 109 49.64 13.37 33.09
CA TRP A 109 50.20 12.46 32.09
C TRP A 109 49.94 10.99 32.42
N ARG A 110 49.38 10.24 31.49
CA ARG A 110 49.06 8.80 31.60
C ARG A 110 49.74 7.94 30.55
N GLY A 111 50.57 8.54 29.68
CA GLY A 111 51.19 7.86 28.52
C GLY A 111 50.67 8.37 27.19
N VAL A 112 51.26 7.88 26.12
CA VAL A 112 50.87 8.17 24.73
C VAL A 112 49.51 7.54 24.42
N GLY A 113 48.66 8.24 23.69
CA GLY A 113 47.37 7.76 23.22
C GLY A 113 46.17 8.60 23.61
N PHE A 114 44.99 8.04 23.39
CA PHE A 114 43.72 8.70 23.65
C PHE A 114 43.28 8.59 25.10
N SER A 115 42.75 9.67 25.66
CA SER A 115 42.06 9.70 26.93
C SER A 115 40.85 10.60 26.91
N GLN A 116 39.95 10.51 27.89
CA GLN A 116 38.73 11.31 27.92
C GLN A 116 38.36 11.71 29.33
N SER A 117 37.92 12.96 29.47
CA SER A 117 37.25 13.46 30.65
C SER A 117 35.73 13.61 30.42
N ALA A 118 35.01 14.18 31.40
CA ALA A 118 33.59 14.48 31.23
C ALA A 118 33.31 15.54 30.14
N THR A 119 34.30 16.37 29.82
CA THR A 119 34.11 17.54 28.93
C THR A 119 35.00 17.52 27.70
N HIS A 120 36.13 16.83 27.74
CA HIS A 120 37.12 16.86 26.66
C HIS A 120 37.61 15.46 26.28
N ARG A 121 37.95 15.28 25.01
CA ARG A 121 38.72 14.17 24.43
C ARG A 121 40.15 14.63 24.27
N PHE A 122 41.13 13.81 24.62
CA PHE A 122 42.53 14.13 24.56
C PHE A 122 43.28 13.11 23.73
N TYR A 123 44.33 13.59 23.04
CA TYR A 123 45.39 12.75 22.52
C TYR A 123 46.73 13.24 23.03
N SER A 124 47.50 12.34 23.57
CA SER A 124 48.80 12.63 24.16
C SER A 124 49.91 11.95 23.36
N GLU A 125 50.99 12.67 23.09
CA GLU A 125 52.18 12.24 22.38
C GLU A 125 53.44 12.72 23.09
N GLU A 126 54.56 12.04 22.92
CA GLU A 126 55.82 12.44 23.55
C GLU A 126 56.98 12.45 22.54
N ALA A 127 58.00 13.28 22.83
CA ALA A 127 59.24 13.35 22.09
C ALA A 127 60.44 13.39 23.04
N LEU A 128 61.62 13.19 22.46
CA LEU A 128 62.90 13.24 23.18
C LEU A 128 62.93 12.34 24.45
N GLN A 129 62.49 11.05 24.28
CA GLN A 129 62.40 10.07 25.34
C GLN A 129 61.59 10.56 26.58
N GLY A 130 60.48 11.26 26.33
CA GLY A 130 59.56 11.74 27.38
C GLY A 130 59.95 13.07 28.00
N SER A 131 60.97 13.76 27.49
CA SER A 131 61.36 15.10 27.98
C SER A 131 60.40 16.18 27.52
N VAL A 132 59.69 15.99 26.40
CA VAL A 132 58.63 16.86 25.92
C VAL A 132 57.37 16.05 25.72
N ARG A 133 56.28 16.43 26.40
CA ARG A 133 54.98 15.78 26.44
C ARG A 133 53.92 16.72 25.97
N LEU A 134 53.31 16.42 24.83
CA LEU A 134 52.21 17.21 24.26
C LEU A 134 50.87 16.53 24.55
N THR A 135 49.89 17.27 24.97
CA THR A 135 48.50 16.83 25.05
C THR A 135 47.63 17.80 24.29
N VAL A 136 46.90 17.31 23.29
CA VAL A 136 45.89 18.06 22.53
C VAL A 136 44.53 17.70 23.09
N ALA A 137 43.66 18.69 23.25
CA ALA A 137 42.32 18.57 23.83
C ALA A 137 41.29 19.12 22.86
N GLU A 138 40.18 18.40 22.77
CA GLU A 138 39.00 18.85 22.02
C GLU A 138 37.75 18.80 22.92
N PRO A 139 36.92 19.87 22.96
CA PRO A 139 35.67 19.85 23.70
C PRO A 139 34.66 18.83 23.09
N LEU A 140 34.12 17.93 23.95
CA LEU A 140 33.07 16.98 23.53
C LEU A 140 31.79 17.68 23.08
N ALA A 141 31.53 18.90 23.53
CA ALA A 141 30.43 19.74 23.11
C ALA A 141 30.48 20.05 21.61
N HIS A 142 31.71 20.26 21.05
CA HIS A 142 31.92 20.49 19.63
C HIS A 142 31.54 19.26 18.83
N ARG A 143 32.06 18.08 19.21
CA ARG A 143 31.69 16.79 18.57
C ARG A 143 30.18 16.55 18.62
N ALA A 144 29.55 16.82 19.77
CA ALA A 144 28.10 16.68 19.92
C ALA A 144 27.32 17.67 19.07
N GLY A 145 27.85 18.88 18.86
CA GLY A 145 27.28 19.90 17.97
C GLY A 145 27.25 19.43 16.52
N VAL A 146 28.42 19.05 15.99
CA VAL A 146 28.58 18.55 14.63
C VAL A 146 27.75 17.28 14.41
N GLY A 147 27.78 16.35 15.38
CA GLY A 147 26.97 15.12 15.34
C GLY A 147 25.47 15.41 15.25
N ARG A 148 24.99 16.43 15.99
CA ARG A 148 23.58 16.84 15.95
C ARG A 148 23.21 17.48 14.61
N GLU A 149 24.07 18.31 14.06
CA GLU A 149 23.86 18.94 12.76
C GLU A 149 23.76 17.89 11.64
N ILE A 150 24.68 16.90 11.63
CA ILE A 150 24.64 15.79 10.68
C ILE A 150 23.38 14.95 10.87
N GLN A 151 23.01 14.65 12.13
CA GLN A 151 21.79 13.89 12.43
C GLN A 151 20.52 14.64 12.00
N MET A 152 20.45 15.94 12.17
CA MET A 152 19.32 16.73 11.67
C MET A 152 19.29 16.79 10.14
N GLY A 153 20.43 16.97 9.50
CA GLY A 153 20.55 16.99 8.05
C GLY A 153 20.12 15.68 7.39
N LEU A 154 20.46 14.54 7.99
CA LEU A 154 20.06 13.23 7.51
C LEU A 154 18.67 12.80 7.99
N GLY A 155 18.29 13.17 9.20
CA GLY A 155 17.05 12.74 9.85
C GLY A 155 15.80 13.42 9.28
N LEU A 156 15.89 14.70 8.92
CA LEU A 156 14.75 15.45 8.42
C LEU A 156 14.19 14.90 7.09
N PRO A 157 15.01 14.61 6.06
CA PRO A 157 14.55 13.96 4.83
C PRO A 157 13.95 12.58 5.10
N LEU A 158 14.57 11.81 6.00
CA LEU A 158 14.07 10.49 6.37
C LEU A 158 12.68 10.57 7.04
N LEU A 159 12.45 11.57 7.87
CA LEU A 159 11.16 11.79 8.55
C LEU A 159 10.05 12.17 7.58
N ILE A 160 10.37 12.92 6.53
CA ILE A 160 9.41 13.29 5.47
C ILE A 160 9.14 12.11 4.52
N PHE A 161 10.16 11.33 4.21
CA PHE A 161 10.05 10.23 3.28
C PHE A 161 9.05 9.15 3.73
N LEU A 162 9.01 8.81 5.02
CA LEU A 162 8.14 7.76 5.55
C LEU A 162 6.65 8.05 5.30
N PRO A 163 6.06 9.21 5.70
CA PRO A 163 4.65 9.49 5.44
C PRO A 163 4.33 9.60 3.96
N VAL A 164 5.26 10.12 3.13
CA VAL A 164 5.09 10.17 1.67
C VAL A 164 5.03 8.76 1.08
N ALA A 165 5.94 7.88 1.48
CA ALA A 165 5.96 6.49 1.02
C ALA A 165 4.72 5.70 1.49
N LEU A 166 4.27 5.90 2.74
CA LEU A 166 3.02 5.30 3.23
C LEU A 166 1.80 5.81 2.46
N GLY A 167 1.75 7.10 2.16
CA GLY A 167 0.72 7.69 1.31
C GLY A 167 0.72 7.09 -0.10
N ALA A 168 1.89 6.95 -0.71
CA ALA A 168 2.06 6.33 -2.01
C ALA A 168 1.59 4.86 -2.03
N ILE A 169 1.91 4.07 -0.98
CA ILE A 169 1.41 2.70 -0.84
C ILE A 169 -0.12 2.67 -0.78
N VAL A 170 -0.74 3.52 0.03
CA VAL A 170 -2.21 3.58 0.15
C VAL A 170 -2.86 3.95 -1.18
N LEU A 171 -2.31 4.95 -1.88
CA LEU A 171 -2.80 5.38 -3.19
C LEU A 171 -2.59 4.29 -4.25
N GLY A 172 -1.41 3.66 -4.30
CA GLY A 172 -1.10 2.56 -5.21
C GLY A 172 -2.03 1.36 -5.03
N VAL A 173 -2.25 0.91 -3.78
CA VAL A 173 -3.19 -0.18 -3.47
C VAL A 173 -4.62 0.19 -3.86
N ARG A 174 -5.03 1.45 -3.64
CA ARG A 174 -6.37 1.93 -4.05
C ARG A 174 -6.53 1.95 -5.57
N ALA A 175 -5.53 2.42 -6.28
CA ALA A 175 -5.52 2.48 -7.75
C ALA A 175 -5.52 1.07 -8.36
N SER A 176 -4.68 0.18 -7.89
CA SER A 176 -4.58 -1.21 -8.38
C SER A 176 -5.87 -2.01 -8.15
N LEU A 177 -6.61 -1.75 -7.07
CA LEU A 177 -7.87 -2.45 -6.77
C LEU A 177 -9.13 -1.70 -7.28
N ALA A 178 -8.98 -0.55 -7.94
CA ALA A 178 -10.09 0.21 -8.50
C ALA A 178 -10.88 -0.57 -9.57
N PRO A 179 -10.24 -1.29 -10.53
CA PRO A 179 -10.95 -2.09 -11.53
C PRO A 179 -11.83 -3.17 -10.88
N MET A 180 -11.33 -3.85 -9.85
CA MET A 180 -12.09 -4.87 -9.12
C MET A 180 -13.35 -4.28 -8.44
N ARG A 181 -13.26 -3.07 -7.89
CA ARG A 181 -14.43 -2.39 -7.30
C ARG A 181 -15.46 -2.06 -8.36
N ARG A 182 -15.02 -1.51 -9.50
CA ARG A 182 -15.89 -1.21 -10.64
C ARG A 182 -16.58 -2.46 -11.18
N PHE A 183 -15.85 -3.56 -11.28
CA PHE A 183 -16.42 -4.86 -11.70
C PHE A 183 -17.51 -5.33 -10.74
N ARG A 184 -17.24 -5.28 -9.43
CA ARG A 184 -18.24 -5.62 -8.39
C ARG A 184 -19.47 -4.72 -8.47
N GLU A 185 -19.29 -3.41 -8.67
CA GLU A 185 -20.39 -2.44 -8.80
C GLU A 185 -21.23 -2.70 -10.05
N ARG A 186 -20.59 -2.95 -11.18
CA ARG A 186 -21.27 -3.35 -12.42
C ARG A 186 -22.09 -4.63 -12.21
N LEU A 187 -21.52 -5.61 -11.53
CA LEU A 187 -22.21 -6.87 -11.22
C LEU A 187 -23.37 -6.67 -10.24
N ALA A 188 -23.20 -5.85 -9.22
CA ALA A 188 -24.25 -5.56 -8.24
C ALA A 188 -25.39 -4.69 -8.80
N ALA A 189 -25.12 -3.88 -9.81
CA ALA A 189 -26.13 -3.06 -10.48
C ALA A 189 -27.03 -3.86 -11.45
N ARG A 190 -26.64 -5.13 -11.77
CA ARG A 190 -27.43 -5.99 -12.65
C ARG A 190 -28.70 -6.46 -11.95
N GLY A 191 -29.78 -6.44 -12.68
CA GLY A 191 -31.04 -7.05 -12.24
C GLY A 191 -30.90 -8.58 -12.21
N ALA A 192 -31.77 -9.22 -11.41
CA ALA A 192 -31.80 -10.69 -11.24
C ALA A 192 -32.00 -11.48 -12.55
N ARG A 193 -32.35 -10.82 -13.63
CA ARG A 193 -32.67 -11.39 -14.95
C ARG A 193 -31.72 -10.95 -16.07
N ASP A 194 -30.71 -10.14 -15.76
CA ASP A 194 -29.71 -9.68 -16.74
C ASP A 194 -28.62 -10.75 -16.89
N LEU A 195 -28.76 -11.54 -17.95
CA LEU A 195 -27.81 -12.60 -18.33
C LEU A 195 -26.83 -12.14 -19.44
N SER A 196 -26.73 -10.82 -19.69
CA SER A 196 -25.78 -10.30 -20.68
C SER A 196 -24.34 -10.52 -20.25
N LEU A 197 -23.41 -10.54 -21.20
CA LEU A 197 -21.98 -10.71 -20.91
C LEU A 197 -21.45 -9.57 -20.04
N VAL A 198 -20.60 -9.89 -19.09
CA VAL A 198 -19.91 -8.91 -18.24
C VAL A 198 -18.62 -8.50 -18.94
N PRO A 199 -18.42 -7.21 -19.30
CA PRO A 199 -17.18 -6.76 -19.92
C PRO A 199 -15.98 -7.04 -18.99
N ALA A 200 -14.93 -7.65 -19.53
CA ALA A 200 -13.72 -8.05 -18.81
C ALA A 200 -12.48 -7.24 -19.24
N ASP A 201 -12.62 -6.34 -20.21
CA ASP A 201 -11.50 -5.63 -20.86
C ASP A 201 -10.66 -4.78 -19.90
N ASP A 202 -11.26 -4.28 -18.81
CA ASP A 202 -10.61 -3.43 -17.81
C ASP A 202 -10.06 -4.24 -16.61
N LEU A 203 -10.15 -5.57 -16.60
CA LEU A 203 -9.79 -6.38 -15.45
C LEU A 203 -8.31 -6.78 -15.49
N PRO A 204 -7.63 -6.81 -14.31
CA PRO A 204 -6.32 -7.42 -14.19
C PRO A 204 -6.34 -8.88 -14.66
N THR A 205 -5.22 -9.34 -15.21
CA THR A 205 -5.05 -10.71 -15.74
C THR A 205 -5.38 -11.81 -14.72
N GLU A 206 -5.19 -11.52 -13.44
CA GLU A 206 -5.48 -12.44 -12.34
C GLU A 206 -6.98 -12.63 -12.09
N ILE A 207 -7.81 -11.68 -12.53
CA ILE A 207 -9.26 -11.69 -12.29
C ILE A 207 -10.04 -11.97 -13.59
N ALA A 208 -9.45 -11.71 -14.76
CA ALA A 208 -10.05 -12.00 -16.04
C ALA A 208 -10.64 -13.43 -16.16
N PRO A 209 -9.95 -14.51 -15.69
CA PRO A 209 -10.50 -15.87 -15.72
C PRO A 209 -11.78 -16.04 -14.90
N VAL A 210 -11.94 -15.25 -13.83
CA VAL A 210 -13.17 -15.29 -13.01
C VAL A 210 -14.34 -14.68 -13.78
N ALA A 211 -14.11 -13.60 -14.52
CA ALA A 211 -15.11 -12.96 -15.34
C ALA A 211 -15.50 -13.87 -16.53
N GLU A 212 -14.55 -14.56 -17.15
CA GLU A 212 -14.78 -15.55 -18.21
C GLU A 212 -15.63 -16.73 -17.70
N THR A 213 -15.26 -17.30 -16.55
CA THR A 213 -16.05 -18.38 -15.93
C THR A 213 -17.47 -17.93 -15.60
N LEU A 214 -17.64 -16.71 -15.12
CA LEU A 214 -18.96 -16.12 -14.86
C LEU A 214 -19.76 -15.97 -16.18
N ASN A 215 -19.14 -15.46 -17.23
CA ASN A 215 -19.77 -15.31 -18.54
C ASN A 215 -20.20 -16.66 -19.12
N ASP A 216 -19.39 -17.70 -18.95
CA ASP A 216 -19.71 -19.06 -19.36
C ASP A 216 -20.95 -19.59 -18.60
N LEU A 217 -21.01 -19.37 -17.27
CA LEU A 217 -22.18 -19.74 -16.46
C LEU A 217 -23.43 -18.98 -16.90
N LEU A 218 -23.32 -17.68 -17.13
CA LEU A 218 -24.44 -16.87 -17.62
C LEU A 218 -24.92 -17.33 -19.00
N GLY A 219 -24.00 -17.67 -19.89
CA GLY A 219 -24.31 -18.20 -21.23
C GLY A 219 -25.05 -19.55 -21.15
N ARG A 220 -24.57 -20.47 -20.28
CA ARG A 220 -25.24 -21.76 -20.06
C ARG A 220 -26.62 -21.60 -19.43
N LEU A 221 -26.78 -20.65 -18.53
CA LEU A 221 -28.07 -20.36 -17.90
C LEU A 221 -29.03 -19.76 -18.93
N ALA A 222 -28.57 -18.83 -19.79
CA ALA A 222 -29.36 -18.25 -20.85
C ALA A 222 -29.84 -19.33 -21.87
N ALA A 223 -28.94 -20.24 -22.25
CA ALA A 223 -29.25 -21.36 -23.10
C ALA A 223 -30.30 -22.33 -22.51
N ALA A 224 -30.20 -22.61 -21.18
CA ALA A 224 -31.16 -23.44 -20.48
C ALA A 224 -32.56 -22.81 -20.46
N PHE A 225 -32.67 -21.53 -20.20
CA PHE A 225 -33.95 -20.79 -20.27
C PHE A 225 -34.55 -20.76 -21.67
N GLU A 226 -33.73 -20.59 -22.71
CA GLU A 226 -34.20 -20.59 -24.09
C GLU A 226 -34.68 -21.99 -24.50
N ALA A 227 -33.99 -23.06 -24.07
CA ALA A 227 -34.42 -24.43 -24.30
C ALA A 227 -35.75 -24.74 -23.59
N GLU A 228 -35.92 -24.30 -22.33
CA GLU A 228 -37.17 -24.46 -21.58
C GLU A 228 -38.34 -23.76 -22.27
N ARG A 229 -38.08 -22.50 -22.72
CA ARG A 229 -39.08 -21.71 -23.47
C ARG A 229 -39.47 -22.37 -24.78
N SER A 230 -38.49 -22.86 -25.54
CA SER A 230 -38.71 -23.55 -26.81
C SER A 230 -39.47 -24.86 -26.61
N PHE A 231 -39.09 -25.63 -25.56
CA PHE A 231 -39.80 -26.85 -25.19
C PHE A 231 -41.27 -26.55 -24.86
N ALA A 232 -41.49 -25.55 -24.01
CA ALA A 232 -42.86 -25.14 -23.66
C ALA A 232 -43.68 -24.73 -24.90
N ALA A 233 -43.10 -23.91 -25.79
CA ALA A 233 -43.77 -23.50 -27.05
C ALA A 233 -44.10 -24.66 -27.97
N ASN A 234 -43.18 -25.60 -28.16
CA ASN A 234 -43.40 -26.78 -29.01
C ASN A 234 -44.43 -27.73 -28.40
N ALA A 235 -44.36 -28.01 -27.08
CA ALA A 235 -45.34 -28.82 -26.40
C ALA A 235 -46.76 -28.33 -26.56
N ALA A 236 -46.96 -27.01 -26.58
CA ALA A 236 -48.27 -26.43 -26.86
C ALA A 236 -48.78 -26.73 -28.25
N HIS A 237 -47.90 -26.54 -29.20
CA HIS A 237 -48.29 -26.76 -30.57
C HIS A 237 -48.67 -28.24 -30.81
N GLU A 238 -47.86 -29.15 -30.24
CA GLU A 238 -48.06 -30.58 -30.32
C GLU A 238 -49.32 -31.07 -29.58
N LEU A 239 -49.72 -30.37 -28.47
CA LEU A 239 -50.96 -30.71 -27.76
C LEU A 239 -52.20 -30.14 -28.44
N ARG A 240 -52.12 -29.02 -29.15
CA ARG A 240 -53.31 -28.40 -29.82
C ARG A 240 -53.89 -29.28 -30.89
N THR A 241 -53.06 -29.93 -31.70
CA THR A 241 -53.49 -30.78 -32.83
C THR A 241 -54.32 -31.98 -32.38
N PRO A 242 -53.88 -32.87 -31.43
CA PRO A 242 -54.69 -34.00 -30.98
C PRO A 242 -55.94 -33.56 -30.21
N LEU A 243 -55.86 -32.43 -29.46
CA LEU A 243 -57.05 -31.91 -28.77
C LEU A 243 -58.12 -31.42 -29.78
N ALA A 244 -57.72 -30.76 -30.82
CA ALA A 244 -58.64 -30.31 -31.91
C ALA A 244 -59.28 -31.51 -32.60
N GLY A 245 -58.50 -32.58 -32.87
CA GLY A 245 -59.00 -33.82 -33.44
C GLY A 245 -60.01 -34.54 -32.52
N ALA A 246 -59.71 -34.61 -31.24
CA ALA A 246 -60.61 -35.21 -30.25
C ALA A 246 -61.93 -34.42 -30.08
N ILE A 247 -61.85 -33.06 -30.08
CA ILE A 247 -63.04 -32.20 -30.08
C ILE A 247 -63.90 -32.43 -31.30
N ALA A 248 -63.32 -32.54 -32.50
CA ALA A 248 -64.04 -32.80 -33.74
C ALA A 248 -64.74 -34.16 -33.72
N GLN A 249 -64.07 -35.19 -33.16
CA GLN A 249 -64.70 -36.54 -33.01
C GLN A 249 -65.85 -36.50 -31.99
N ALA A 250 -65.73 -35.80 -30.88
CA ALA A 250 -66.81 -35.66 -29.90
C ALA A 250 -68.02 -34.94 -30.51
N GLN A 251 -67.81 -33.86 -31.30
CA GLN A 251 -68.82 -33.13 -32.04
C GLN A 251 -69.51 -33.99 -33.09
N ARG A 252 -68.73 -34.78 -33.82
CA ARG A 252 -69.27 -35.71 -34.79
C ARG A 252 -70.18 -36.75 -34.17
N LEU A 253 -69.71 -37.37 -33.04
CA LEU A 253 -70.52 -38.30 -32.28
C LEU A 253 -71.84 -37.68 -31.81
N GLN A 254 -71.83 -36.44 -31.32
CA GLN A 254 -73.04 -35.68 -30.95
C GLN A 254 -74.01 -35.50 -32.10
N SER A 255 -73.50 -35.29 -33.31
CA SER A 255 -74.36 -35.11 -34.56
C SER A 255 -74.88 -36.38 -35.12
N GLU A 256 -74.16 -37.51 -35.03
CA GLU A 256 -74.53 -38.78 -35.63
C GLU A 256 -75.34 -39.69 -34.70
N THR A 257 -75.22 -39.52 -33.35
CA THR A 257 -75.96 -40.40 -32.45
C THR A 257 -77.40 -39.92 -32.22
N SER A 258 -78.35 -40.87 -32.24
CA SER A 258 -79.77 -40.66 -31.85
C SER A 258 -80.02 -40.99 -30.34
N ASP A 259 -79.07 -41.56 -29.64
CA ASP A 259 -79.22 -41.90 -28.22
C ASP A 259 -78.96 -40.63 -27.35
N PRO A 260 -79.95 -40.19 -26.56
CA PRO A 260 -79.81 -38.99 -25.71
C PRO A 260 -78.71 -39.12 -24.66
N ALA A 261 -78.43 -40.31 -24.12
CA ALA A 261 -77.40 -40.54 -23.13
C ALA A 261 -76.00 -40.46 -23.74
N ALA A 262 -75.81 -41.04 -24.95
CA ALA A 262 -74.56 -40.96 -25.69
C ALA A 262 -74.30 -39.51 -26.11
N LYS A 263 -75.31 -38.74 -26.54
CA LYS A 263 -75.20 -37.35 -26.90
C LYS A 263 -74.75 -36.45 -25.72
N ALA A 264 -75.33 -36.67 -24.53
CA ALA A 264 -74.96 -35.99 -23.33
C ALA A 264 -73.46 -36.25 -22.93
N ARG A 265 -73.06 -37.54 -22.97
CA ARG A 265 -71.66 -37.91 -22.68
C ARG A 265 -70.66 -37.31 -23.65
N ALA A 266 -70.99 -37.25 -24.92
CA ALA A 266 -70.14 -36.64 -25.95
C ALA A 266 -70.03 -35.11 -25.72
N GLY A 267 -71.07 -34.47 -25.23
CA GLY A 267 -71.04 -33.08 -24.81
C GLY A 267 -70.12 -32.81 -23.62
N ASP A 268 -70.17 -33.70 -22.62
CA ASP A 268 -69.30 -33.60 -21.46
C ASP A 268 -67.78 -33.77 -21.82
N ILE A 269 -67.52 -34.72 -22.76
CA ILE A 269 -66.17 -34.91 -23.30
C ILE A 269 -65.71 -33.68 -24.05
N GLU A 270 -66.53 -33.11 -24.93
CA GLU A 270 -66.21 -31.88 -25.65
C GLU A 270 -65.92 -30.71 -24.69
N ALA A 271 -66.75 -30.52 -23.67
CA ALA A 271 -66.55 -29.44 -22.69
C ALA A 271 -65.23 -29.62 -21.93
N THR A 272 -64.91 -30.88 -21.57
CA THR A 272 -63.66 -31.20 -20.89
C THR A 272 -62.44 -30.95 -21.75
N LEU A 273 -62.47 -31.35 -23.04
CA LEU A 273 -61.37 -31.09 -23.99
C LEU A 273 -61.18 -29.60 -24.26
N LYS A 274 -62.26 -28.83 -24.42
CA LYS A 274 -62.20 -27.36 -24.53
C LYS A 274 -61.60 -26.69 -23.27
N ARG A 275 -61.86 -27.25 -22.10
CA ARG A 275 -61.27 -26.75 -20.85
C ARG A 275 -59.77 -27.07 -20.82
N LEU A 276 -59.33 -28.28 -21.21
CA LEU A 276 -57.94 -28.67 -21.34
C LEU A 276 -57.17 -27.76 -22.32
N THR A 277 -57.78 -27.48 -23.48
CA THR A 277 -57.18 -26.56 -24.47
C THR A 277 -56.92 -25.18 -23.90
N ARG A 278 -57.92 -24.62 -23.17
CA ARG A 278 -57.76 -23.31 -22.52
C ARG A 278 -56.71 -23.33 -21.40
N LEU A 279 -56.61 -24.41 -20.64
CA LEU A 279 -55.61 -24.54 -19.62
C LEU A 279 -54.20 -24.63 -20.20
N SER A 280 -54.02 -25.41 -21.28
CA SER A 280 -52.77 -25.52 -22.02
C SER A 280 -52.34 -24.14 -22.58
N GLU A 281 -53.25 -23.40 -23.14
CA GLU A 281 -52.96 -22.03 -23.66
C GLU A 281 -52.56 -21.06 -22.57
N ARG A 282 -53.22 -21.09 -21.40
CA ARG A 282 -52.84 -20.26 -20.25
C ARG A 282 -51.46 -20.62 -19.72
N LEU A 283 -51.12 -21.91 -19.56
CA LEU A 283 -49.79 -22.35 -19.13
C LEU A 283 -48.71 -21.84 -20.11
N MET A 284 -49.01 -21.87 -21.42
CA MET A 284 -48.11 -21.34 -22.43
C MET A 284 -47.90 -19.85 -22.37
N GLN A 285 -48.97 -19.10 -22.15
CA GLN A 285 -48.89 -17.66 -22.00
C GLN A 285 -48.06 -17.31 -20.75
N LEU A 286 -48.19 -18.08 -19.68
CA LEU A 286 -47.38 -17.91 -18.46
C LEU A 286 -45.90 -18.18 -18.73
N ALA A 287 -45.56 -19.31 -19.37
CA ALA A 287 -44.19 -19.66 -19.73
C ALA A 287 -43.55 -18.63 -20.68
N ARG A 288 -44.28 -18.11 -21.62
CA ARG A 288 -43.81 -17.01 -22.51
C ARG A 288 -43.65 -15.69 -21.76
N ALA A 289 -44.56 -15.35 -20.84
CA ALA A 289 -44.49 -14.11 -20.03
C ALA A 289 -43.30 -14.13 -19.04
N GLU A 290 -42.99 -15.29 -18.45
CA GLU A 290 -41.82 -15.45 -17.60
C GLU A 290 -40.52 -15.36 -18.40
N GLY A 291 -40.44 -15.99 -19.56
CA GLY A 291 -39.28 -15.92 -20.47
C GLY A 291 -39.10 -14.55 -21.16
N GLY A 292 -40.20 -13.85 -21.50
CA GLY A 292 -40.16 -12.53 -22.16
C GLY A 292 -39.64 -11.40 -21.28
N ARG A 293 -39.77 -11.51 -19.96
CA ARG A 293 -39.25 -10.54 -18.99
C ARG A 293 -37.73 -10.55 -18.84
N LEU A 294 -37.04 -11.54 -19.41
CA LEU A 294 -35.56 -11.66 -19.39
C LEU A 294 -34.87 -10.77 -20.45
N ARG A 295 -35.62 -10.12 -21.34
CA ARG A 295 -35.09 -9.37 -22.47
C ARG A 295 -35.52 -7.91 -22.56
N LEU A 296 -35.89 -7.28 -21.48
CA LEU A 296 -36.16 -5.82 -21.47
C LEU A 296 -34.81 -5.09 -21.36
N ASP A 297 -34.07 -5.02 -22.45
CA ASP A 297 -32.82 -4.26 -22.58
C ASP A 297 -33.05 -2.74 -22.69
N HIS A 298 -34.28 -2.29 -22.88
CA HIS A 298 -34.59 -0.85 -22.91
C HIS A 298 -35.93 -0.57 -22.21
N ALA A 299 -35.95 0.42 -21.37
CA ALA A 299 -37.21 1.01 -20.89
C ALA A 299 -37.98 1.58 -22.10
N SER A 300 -38.94 0.84 -22.56
CA SER A 300 -39.84 1.30 -23.63
C SER A 300 -40.70 2.44 -23.09
N ASP A 301 -40.73 3.55 -23.79
CA ASP A 301 -41.63 4.67 -23.46
C ASP A 301 -43.09 4.22 -23.63
N LEU A 302 -43.79 4.06 -22.55
CA LEU A 302 -45.19 3.62 -22.54
C LEU A 302 -46.18 4.75 -22.90
N ARG A 303 -45.72 5.97 -23.06
CA ARG A 303 -46.55 7.12 -23.45
C ARG A 303 -47.31 6.96 -24.75
N PRO A 304 -46.76 6.36 -25.82
CA PRO A 304 -47.52 6.11 -27.05
C PRO A 304 -48.67 5.11 -26.85
N VAL A 305 -48.45 4.07 -26.04
CA VAL A 305 -49.46 3.03 -25.75
C VAL A 305 -50.56 3.59 -24.85
N ALA A 306 -50.20 4.40 -23.86
CA ALA A 306 -51.18 5.08 -23.03
C ALA A 306 -52.05 6.06 -23.82
N ARG A 307 -51.52 6.77 -24.83
CA ARG A 307 -52.32 7.65 -25.73
C ARG A 307 -53.30 6.87 -26.57
N ILE A 308 -52.91 5.74 -27.17
CA ILE A 308 -53.83 4.91 -27.97
C ILE A 308 -54.96 4.39 -27.10
N LEU A 309 -54.69 3.96 -25.86
CA LEU A 309 -55.75 3.51 -24.93
C LEU A 309 -56.69 4.63 -24.45
N THR A 310 -56.18 5.86 -24.33
CA THR A 310 -57.05 7.00 -23.99
C THR A 310 -57.91 7.46 -25.18
N ASP A 311 -57.40 7.35 -26.42
CA ASP A 311 -58.18 7.72 -27.62
C ASP A 311 -59.25 6.67 -27.98
N GLU A 312 -59.08 5.39 -27.59
CA GLU A 312 -60.09 4.35 -27.78
C GLU A 312 -61.22 4.37 -26.72
N LEU A 313 -61.01 5.06 -25.59
CA LEU A 313 -61.97 5.14 -24.47
C LEU A 313 -62.76 6.49 -24.44
N SER A 314 -62.44 7.40 -25.34
CA SER A 314 -63.16 8.70 -25.49
C SER A 314 -64.04 8.67 -26.70
#